data_e31eaad88f35af9e01c44fdbdcf9a95f
#
_entry.id   e31eaad88f35af9e01c44fdbdcf9a95f
#
_cell.length_a   1.000
_cell.length_b   1.000
_cell.length_c   1.000
_cell.angle_alpha   90.00
_cell.angle_beta   90.00
_cell.angle_gamma   90.00
#
_symmetry.space_group_name_H-M   'P 1'
#
loop_
_entity.id
_entity.type
_entity.pdbx_description
1 polymer ?
#
loop_
_entity_poly.entity_id
_entity_poly.type
_entity_poly.pdbx_seq_one_letter_code
_entity_poly.pdbx_strand_id
1 'polypeptide(L)'
;MNKEKRKVLVANLRSLGEVFNITPKVFEAGAKQYSQLTDRLEITYDYDLEKYSSFIEETEILVGWEFPRYEIKKVAPKLRWIHLMGSGLDQCLPLDWLPENVSLTTSAGAHAVKAGEFMATALMMLNNHVLQFITNQNQ
;
A
#
# COMPACT_ATOMS: atom_id res chain seq x y z
N MET A 1 -6.01 -28.63 -13.82
CA MET A 1 -7.10 -27.64 -13.81
C MET A 1 -6.48 -26.25 -13.78
N ASN A 2 -6.62 -25.53 -14.87
CA ASN A 2 -6.15 -24.14 -14.96
C ASN A 2 -7.06 -23.30 -14.04
N LYS A 3 -6.63 -22.99 -12.82
CA LYS A 3 -7.41 -22.12 -11.93
C LYS A 3 -7.33 -20.71 -12.51
N GLU A 4 -8.50 -20.16 -12.81
CA GLU A 4 -8.64 -18.77 -13.21
C GLU A 4 -7.87 -17.86 -12.23
N LYS A 5 -6.99 -17.00 -12.76
CA LYS A 5 -6.18 -16.10 -11.95
C LYS A 5 -7.03 -14.95 -11.44
N ARG A 6 -6.76 -14.46 -10.24
CA ARG A 6 -7.38 -13.26 -9.68
C ARG A 6 -6.77 -12.02 -10.30
N LYS A 7 -7.61 -11.13 -10.80
CA LYS A 7 -7.19 -9.88 -11.42
C LYS A 7 -6.91 -8.83 -10.38
N VAL A 8 -5.67 -8.37 -10.35
CA VAL A 8 -5.16 -7.36 -9.41
C VAL A 8 -4.80 -6.10 -10.18
N LEU A 9 -5.30 -4.96 -9.73
CA LEU A 9 -4.89 -3.64 -10.20
C LEU A 9 -4.07 -2.95 -9.12
N VAL A 10 -2.83 -2.60 -9.44
CA VAL A 10 -1.95 -1.80 -8.59
C VAL A 10 -1.95 -0.37 -9.10
N ALA A 11 -2.61 0.52 -8.37
CA ALA A 11 -2.74 1.94 -8.70
C ALA A 11 -1.60 2.73 -8.03
N ASN A 12 -0.51 2.91 -8.76
CA ASN A 12 0.66 3.71 -8.35
C ASN A 12 0.45 5.20 -8.64
N LEU A 13 1.18 6.04 -7.91
CA LEU A 13 1.21 7.49 -8.12
C LEU A 13 2.66 7.96 -8.25
N ARG A 14 3.05 8.47 -9.42
CA ARG A 14 4.41 8.98 -9.67
C ARG A 14 4.78 10.14 -8.75
N SER A 15 3.79 10.95 -8.37
CA SER A 15 3.96 12.09 -7.46
C SER A 15 4.46 11.73 -6.06
N LEU A 16 4.23 10.51 -5.60
CA LEU A 16 4.68 10.02 -4.29
C LEU A 16 6.14 9.56 -4.29
N GLY A 17 6.76 9.43 -5.46
CA GLY A 17 8.14 8.94 -5.62
C GLY A 17 8.22 7.40 -5.66
N GLU A 18 9.38 6.90 -6.13
CA GLU A 18 9.59 5.46 -6.40
C GLU A 18 9.41 4.55 -5.19
N VAL A 19 9.78 5.05 -3.99
CA VAL A 19 9.73 4.28 -2.74
C VAL A 19 8.30 3.85 -2.37
N PHE A 20 7.32 4.63 -2.81
CA PHE A 20 5.90 4.38 -2.50
C PHE A 20 5.16 3.67 -3.64
N ASN A 21 5.85 3.28 -4.70
CA ASN A 21 5.26 2.60 -5.84
C ASN A 21 5.62 1.11 -5.85
N ILE A 22 4.61 0.27 -6.05
CA ILE A 22 4.81 -1.17 -6.24
C ILE A 22 5.09 -1.41 -7.72
N THR A 23 6.36 -1.57 -8.05
CA THR A 23 6.79 -1.99 -9.40
C THR A 23 6.79 -3.52 -9.51
N PRO A 24 6.79 -4.10 -10.74
CA PRO A 24 6.97 -5.53 -10.92
C PRO A 24 8.18 -6.08 -10.15
N LYS A 25 9.31 -5.39 -10.22
CA LYS A 25 10.55 -5.78 -9.52
C LYS A 25 10.38 -5.82 -8.00
N VAL A 26 9.71 -4.81 -7.42
CA VAL A 26 9.44 -4.73 -5.97
C VAL A 26 8.49 -5.85 -5.56
N PHE A 27 7.43 -6.07 -6.33
CA PHE A 27 6.48 -7.14 -6.08
C PHE A 27 7.14 -8.51 -6.13
N GLU A 28 7.89 -8.82 -7.19
CA GLU A 28 8.59 -10.09 -7.36
C GLU A 28 9.58 -10.37 -6.23
N ALA A 29 10.30 -9.35 -5.77
CA ALA A 29 11.23 -9.49 -4.64
C ALA A 29 10.54 -9.92 -3.35
N GLY A 30 9.38 -9.32 -3.03
CA GLY A 30 8.58 -9.68 -1.86
C GLY A 30 7.81 -11.00 -2.03
N ALA A 31 7.40 -11.31 -3.25
CA ALA A 31 6.56 -12.46 -3.59
C ALA A 31 7.30 -13.81 -3.61
N LYS A 32 8.64 -13.81 -3.72
CA LYS A 32 9.46 -15.03 -3.85
C LYS A 32 9.13 -16.11 -2.82
N GLN A 33 8.92 -15.71 -1.58
CA GLN A 33 8.57 -16.65 -0.49
C GLN A 33 7.11 -17.12 -0.52
N TYR A 34 6.27 -16.55 -1.41
CA TYR A 34 4.84 -16.83 -1.53
C TYR A 34 4.43 -17.25 -2.94
N SER A 35 5.33 -17.89 -3.69
CA SER A 35 5.11 -18.24 -5.11
C SER A 35 3.79 -18.98 -5.36
N GLN A 36 3.40 -19.90 -4.48
CA GLN A 36 2.15 -20.65 -4.59
C GLN A 36 0.88 -19.75 -4.59
N LEU A 37 0.97 -18.57 -3.98
CA LEU A 37 -0.10 -17.59 -3.96
C LEU A 37 -0.01 -16.66 -5.17
N THR A 38 1.19 -16.19 -5.48
CA THR A 38 1.43 -15.21 -6.54
C THR A 38 1.18 -15.75 -7.94
N ASP A 39 1.40 -17.06 -8.15
CA ASP A 39 1.07 -17.75 -9.41
C ASP A 39 -0.44 -17.71 -9.75
N ARG A 40 -1.27 -17.40 -8.76
CA ARG A 40 -2.72 -17.26 -8.88
C ARG A 40 -3.17 -15.84 -9.17
N LEU A 41 -2.25 -14.91 -9.33
CA LEU A 41 -2.53 -13.50 -9.58
C LEU A 41 -2.20 -13.12 -11.02
N GLU A 42 -3.03 -12.26 -11.58
CA GLU A 42 -2.78 -11.53 -12.83
C GLU A 42 -2.72 -10.06 -12.46
N ILE A 43 -1.52 -9.47 -12.47
CA ILE A 43 -1.29 -8.14 -11.92
C ILE A 43 -1.10 -7.14 -13.03
N THR A 44 -1.91 -6.10 -13.03
CA THR A 44 -1.77 -4.90 -13.86
C THR A 44 -1.22 -3.78 -13.01
N TYR A 45 -0.12 -3.17 -13.46
CA TYR A 45 0.47 -1.99 -12.83
C TYR A 45 0.02 -0.75 -13.60
N ASP A 46 -0.67 0.13 -12.92
CA ASP A 46 -1.12 1.41 -13.43
C ASP A 46 -0.39 2.55 -12.71
N TYR A 47 -0.22 3.66 -13.41
CA TYR A 47 0.41 4.86 -12.88
C TYR A 47 -0.48 6.06 -13.17
N ASP A 48 -0.75 6.84 -12.12
CA ASP A 48 -1.56 8.07 -12.19
C ASP A 48 -2.97 7.84 -12.79
N LEU A 49 -3.51 6.64 -12.62
CA LEU A 49 -4.83 6.22 -13.10
C LEU A 49 -4.99 6.22 -14.64
N GLU A 50 -3.88 6.19 -15.39
CA GLU A 50 -3.90 6.23 -16.86
C GLU A 50 -4.68 5.06 -17.48
N LYS A 51 -4.64 3.89 -16.82
CA LYS A 51 -5.32 2.66 -17.28
C LYS A 51 -6.48 2.25 -16.40
N TYR A 52 -6.73 2.98 -15.31
CA TYR A 52 -7.70 2.62 -14.29
C TYR A 52 -9.06 2.24 -14.88
N SER A 53 -9.65 3.12 -15.69
CA SER A 53 -10.97 2.89 -16.29
C SER A 53 -11.04 1.69 -17.23
N SER A 54 -9.93 1.27 -17.81
CA SER A 54 -9.88 0.10 -18.71
C SER A 54 -9.81 -1.23 -17.97
N PHE A 55 -9.36 -1.24 -16.72
CA PHE A 55 -9.12 -2.48 -15.97
C PHE A 55 -10.04 -2.64 -14.75
N ILE A 56 -10.57 -1.56 -14.21
CA ILE A 56 -11.30 -1.59 -12.92
C ILE A 56 -12.55 -2.48 -12.95
N GLU A 57 -13.25 -2.56 -14.07
CA GLU A 57 -14.46 -3.37 -14.22
C GLU A 57 -14.21 -4.87 -13.98
N GLU A 58 -13.04 -5.34 -14.41
CA GLU A 58 -12.62 -6.73 -14.27
C GLU A 58 -11.77 -7.01 -13.02
N THR A 59 -11.42 -5.98 -12.27
CA THR A 59 -10.55 -6.06 -11.12
C THR A 59 -11.26 -6.71 -9.92
N GLU A 60 -10.61 -7.70 -9.32
CA GLU A 60 -11.07 -8.34 -8.08
C GLU A 60 -10.35 -7.81 -6.84
N ILE A 61 -9.10 -7.36 -7.01
CA ILE A 61 -8.26 -6.84 -5.94
C ILE A 61 -7.66 -5.51 -6.40
N LEU A 62 -7.90 -4.44 -5.64
CA LEU A 62 -7.32 -3.12 -5.89
C LEU A 62 -6.31 -2.79 -4.80
N VAL A 63 -5.09 -2.43 -5.21
CA VAL A 63 -4.03 -1.99 -4.30
C VAL A 63 -3.61 -0.58 -4.69
N GLY A 64 -3.59 0.35 -3.76
CA GLY A 64 -3.19 1.73 -4.07
C GLY A 64 -3.23 2.69 -2.91
N TRP A 65 -2.86 3.93 -3.20
CA TRP A 65 -2.94 5.07 -2.27
C TRP A 65 -4.23 5.85 -2.46
N GLU A 66 -4.49 6.24 -3.71
CA GLU A 66 -5.62 7.06 -4.11
C GLU A 66 -6.24 6.51 -5.40
N PHE A 67 -7.55 6.53 -5.48
CA PHE A 67 -8.35 6.13 -6.64
C PHE A 67 -9.74 6.79 -6.52
N PRO A 68 -10.55 6.80 -7.59
CA PRO A 68 -11.90 7.40 -7.59
C PRO A 68 -12.88 6.60 -6.70
N ARG A 69 -12.81 6.81 -5.39
CA ARG A 69 -13.55 6.04 -4.37
C ARG A 69 -15.06 6.07 -4.56
N TYR A 70 -15.61 7.25 -4.82
CA TYR A 70 -17.05 7.43 -4.93
C TYR A 70 -17.68 6.76 -6.15
N GLU A 71 -16.86 6.37 -7.12
CA GLU A 71 -17.31 5.66 -8.31
C GLU A 71 -17.22 4.13 -8.17
N ILE A 72 -16.50 3.62 -7.20
CA ILE A 72 -16.17 2.19 -6.99
C ILE A 72 -17.41 1.30 -7.09
N LYS A 73 -18.51 1.69 -6.44
CA LYS A 73 -19.76 0.91 -6.46
C LYS A 73 -20.33 0.71 -7.86
N LYS A 74 -20.04 1.63 -8.78
CA LYS A 74 -20.57 1.61 -10.16
C LYS A 74 -19.61 0.93 -11.12
N VAL A 75 -18.29 1.21 -10.96
CA VAL A 75 -17.28 0.84 -11.97
C VAL A 75 -16.58 -0.47 -11.69
N ALA A 76 -16.66 -1.02 -10.47
CA ALA A 76 -15.92 -2.19 -10.03
C ALA A 76 -16.82 -3.34 -9.54
N PRO A 77 -17.68 -3.92 -10.39
CA PRO A 77 -18.67 -4.92 -9.97
C PRO A 77 -18.05 -6.24 -9.49
N LYS A 78 -16.81 -6.55 -9.89
CA LYS A 78 -16.10 -7.77 -9.52
C LYS A 78 -15.18 -7.59 -8.31
N LEU A 79 -15.05 -6.37 -7.79
CA LEU A 79 -14.15 -6.04 -6.70
C LEU A 79 -14.56 -6.77 -5.41
N ARG A 80 -13.57 -7.34 -4.74
CA ARG A 80 -13.74 -8.12 -3.51
C ARG A 80 -12.82 -7.64 -2.39
N TRP A 81 -11.70 -7.02 -2.75
CA TRP A 81 -10.72 -6.57 -1.78
C TRP A 81 -10.03 -5.29 -2.24
N ILE A 82 -9.92 -4.34 -1.31
CA ILE A 82 -9.12 -3.12 -1.47
C ILE A 82 -8.03 -3.15 -0.41
N HIS A 83 -6.79 -2.95 -0.82
CA HIS A 83 -5.67 -2.74 0.08
C HIS A 83 -5.12 -1.33 -0.08
N LEU A 84 -5.22 -0.52 0.97
CA LEU A 84 -4.59 0.79 1.01
C LEU A 84 -3.14 0.65 1.46
N MET A 85 -2.23 1.24 0.69
CA MET A 85 -0.79 1.17 0.98
C MET A 85 -0.40 2.02 2.20
N GLY A 86 -1.24 2.97 2.60
CA GLY A 86 -1.09 3.74 3.84
C GLY A 86 -1.50 2.95 5.08
N SER A 87 -1.08 3.43 6.25
CA SER A 87 -1.40 2.82 7.55
C SER A 87 -2.76 3.24 8.08
N GLY A 88 -3.21 4.46 7.78
CA GLY A 88 -4.43 5.06 8.31
C GLY A 88 -5.60 5.02 7.34
N LEU A 89 -6.80 5.19 7.89
CA LEU A 89 -8.06 5.28 7.15
C LEU A 89 -8.67 6.70 7.19
N ASP A 90 -8.04 7.64 7.88
CA ASP A 90 -8.63 8.96 8.16
C ASP A 90 -9.07 9.68 6.89
N GLN A 91 -8.25 9.62 5.84
CA GLN A 91 -8.57 10.22 4.54
C GLN A 91 -9.67 9.48 3.77
N CYS A 92 -10.07 8.31 4.21
CA CYS A 92 -11.08 7.47 3.54
C CYS A 92 -12.46 7.56 4.19
N LEU A 93 -12.54 8.19 5.37
CA LEU A 93 -13.80 8.32 6.10
C LEU A 93 -14.68 9.45 5.52
N PRO A 94 -16.01 9.30 5.61
CA PRO A 94 -16.73 8.08 5.99
C PRO A 94 -16.64 6.97 4.93
N LEU A 95 -16.86 5.72 5.31
CA LEU A 95 -16.75 4.54 4.42
C LEU A 95 -18.04 4.25 3.62
N ASP A 96 -18.90 5.21 3.44
CA ASP A 96 -20.14 5.11 2.67
C ASP A 96 -19.94 4.78 1.17
N TRP A 97 -18.75 5.08 0.66
CA TRP A 97 -18.30 4.72 -0.69
C TRP A 97 -17.96 3.23 -0.85
N LEU A 98 -17.63 2.52 0.23
CA LEU A 98 -17.20 1.12 0.20
C LEU A 98 -18.40 0.20 -0.06
N PRO A 99 -18.35 -0.73 -1.04
CA PRO A 99 -19.38 -1.75 -1.21
C PRO A 99 -19.38 -2.73 -0.02
N GLU A 100 -20.56 -3.19 0.41
CA GLU A 100 -20.73 -4.07 1.58
C GLU A 100 -20.00 -5.40 1.46
N ASN A 101 -19.83 -5.90 0.24
CA ASN A 101 -19.17 -7.18 -0.05
C ASN A 101 -17.65 -7.05 -0.29
N VAL A 102 -17.07 -5.85 -0.14
CA VAL A 102 -15.65 -5.57 -0.38
C VAL A 102 -14.92 -5.43 0.94
N SER A 103 -13.88 -6.24 1.14
CA SER A 103 -12.98 -6.09 2.28
C SER A 103 -12.02 -4.93 2.07
N LEU A 104 -11.82 -4.13 3.11
CA LEU A 104 -10.83 -3.05 3.13
C LEU A 104 -9.73 -3.34 4.14
N THR A 105 -8.49 -3.26 3.71
CA THR A 105 -7.31 -3.45 4.57
C THR A 105 -6.29 -2.34 4.34
N THR A 106 -5.41 -2.14 5.29
CA THR A 106 -4.33 -1.14 5.23
C THR A 106 -2.99 -1.76 5.58
N SER A 107 -1.90 -1.02 5.37
CA SER A 107 -0.55 -1.38 5.83
C SER A 107 -0.31 -1.03 7.30
N ALA A 108 -1.34 -0.97 8.13
CA ALA A 108 -1.21 -0.70 9.56
C ALA A 108 -0.24 -1.69 10.23
N GLY A 109 0.70 -1.16 11.02
CA GLY A 109 1.73 -1.96 11.68
C GLY A 109 2.98 -2.26 10.86
N ALA A 110 2.99 -2.03 9.55
CA ALA A 110 4.15 -2.33 8.69
C ALA A 110 5.43 -1.62 9.14
N HIS A 111 5.32 -0.44 9.73
CA HIS A 111 6.46 0.35 10.22
C HIS A 111 6.65 0.30 11.74
N ALA A 112 5.82 -0.44 12.47
CA ALA A 112 5.78 -0.39 13.95
C ALA A 112 7.13 -0.74 14.59
N VAL A 113 7.81 -1.77 14.11
CA VAL A 113 9.12 -2.19 14.64
C VAL A 113 10.16 -1.08 14.44
N LYS A 114 10.30 -0.58 13.22
CA LYS A 114 11.28 0.49 12.92
C LYS A 114 10.97 1.80 13.63
N ALA A 115 9.71 2.16 13.71
CA ALA A 115 9.29 3.33 14.46
C ALA A 115 9.61 3.19 15.95
N GLY A 116 9.38 2.01 16.54
CA GLY A 116 9.71 1.72 17.93
C GLY A 116 11.22 1.79 18.20
N GLU A 117 12.03 1.19 17.33
CA GLU A 117 13.50 1.28 17.41
C GLU A 117 14.00 2.75 17.34
N PHE A 118 13.44 3.51 16.39
CA PHE A 118 13.80 4.93 16.25
C PHE A 118 13.41 5.74 17.48
N MET A 119 12.19 5.56 18.00
CA MET A 119 11.73 6.26 19.21
C MET A 119 12.60 5.90 20.42
N ALA A 120 12.90 4.62 20.62
CA ALA A 120 13.78 4.18 21.71
C ALA A 120 15.17 4.82 21.59
N THR A 121 15.75 4.82 20.40
CA THR A 121 17.03 5.46 20.12
C THR A 121 16.99 6.96 20.43
N ALA A 122 15.98 7.66 19.95
CA ALA A 122 15.83 9.10 20.20
C ALA A 122 15.70 9.43 21.69
N LEU A 123 14.91 8.65 22.42
CA LEU A 123 14.75 8.82 23.87
C LEU A 123 16.08 8.58 24.61
N MET A 124 16.82 7.54 24.25
CA MET A 124 18.14 7.27 24.84
C MET A 124 19.14 8.40 24.54
N MET A 125 19.16 8.90 23.31
CA MET A 125 20.01 10.04 22.93
C MET A 125 19.69 11.30 23.72
N LEU A 126 18.42 11.61 23.90
CA LEU A 126 17.97 12.75 24.70
C LEU A 126 18.33 12.57 26.18
N ASN A 127 18.04 11.40 26.76
CA ASN A 127 18.34 11.11 28.16
C ASN A 127 19.85 11.17 28.48
N ASN A 128 20.69 10.75 27.55
CA ASN A 128 22.16 10.78 27.72
C ASN A 128 22.80 12.06 27.19
N HIS A 129 22.04 13.09 26.88
CA HIS A 129 22.56 14.39 26.40
C HIS A 129 23.49 14.30 25.18
N VAL A 130 23.29 13.32 24.30
CA VAL A 130 24.18 13.05 23.14
C VAL A 130 24.32 14.27 22.24
N LEU A 131 23.24 15.03 22.00
CA LEU A 131 23.29 16.24 21.19
C LEU A 131 24.21 17.31 21.80
N GLN A 132 24.22 17.43 23.13
CA GLN A 132 25.07 18.37 23.84
C GLN A 132 26.55 17.98 23.71
N PHE A 133 26.86 16.67 23.82
CA PHE A 133 28.23 16.17 23.62
C PHE A 133 28.73 16.45 22.19
N ILE A 134 27.89 16.19 21.17
CA ILE A 134 28.27 16.46 19.78
C ILE A 134 28.53 17.97 19.58
N THR A 135 27.69 18.83 20.14
CA THR A 135 27.87 20.28 20.04
C THR A 135 29.16 20.73 20.68
N ASN A 136 29.50 20.19 21.89
CA ASN A 136 30.70 20.55 22.61
C ASN A 136 31.99 20.04 21.92
N GLN A 137 31.94 18.96 21.16
CA GLN A 137 33.07 18.45 20.38
C GLN A 137 33.46 19.34 19.20
N ASN A 138 32.54 20.16 18.73
CA ASN A 138 32.74 21.04 17.58
C ASN A 138 33.12 22.48 17.97
N GLN A 139 33.34 22.73 19.27
CA GLN A 139 33.89 23.98 19.83
C GLN A 139 35.36 23.83 20.19
#